data_eb2325cb4647922de7331c704ac20984
#
_entry.id   eb2325cb4647922de7331c704ac20984
#
_cell.length_a   1.000
_cell.length_b   1.000
_cell.length_c   1.000
_cell.angle_alpha   90.00
_cell.angle_beta   90.00
_cell.angle_gamma   90.00
#
_symmetry.space_group_name_H-M   'P 1'
#
loop_
_entity.id
_entity.type
_entity.pdbx_description
1 polymer ?
#
loop_
_entity_poly.entity_id
_entity_poly.type
_entity_poly.pdbx_seq_one_letter_code
_entity_poly.pdbx_strand_id
1 'polypeptide(L)'
;EPGVFIRAFQEGHDCGIHCWDHVKWQDRLPVMTEEEIRADFEKAMELFEKYTSRPAKSCAAPGWQATATSLAVQDELGFDYCSDARGEGGPFLPRMEGRAFKTLQIPTTLPTLDEVYGREDVPTGEITDYYLGLLGPGLNVHTIHAEMEGGALSGLFEQLLDGCITRGVTFRTLNDIALGEALSGRDTPFGDVAPGVLPGRAGTVAVVGGKEERE
;
A
#
# COMPACT_ATOMS: atom_id res chain seq x y z
N GLU A 1 15.35 9.17 11.13
CA GLU A 1 16.28 10.27 10.80
C GLU A 1 15.94 10.84 9.42
N PRO A 2 15.75 12.18 9.27
CA PRO A 2 15.38 12.76 7.98
C PRO A 2 16.41 12.52 6.88
N GLY A 3 17.68 12.32 7.23
CA GLY A 3 18.75 12.07 6.26
C GLY A 3 18.57 10.82 5.41
N VAL A 4 18.03 9.75 5.97
CA VAL A 4 17.76 8.50 5.22
C VAL A 4 16.64 8.73 4.19
N PHE A 5 15.56 9.40 4.60
CA PHE A 5 14.46 9.75 3.73
C PHE A 5 14.89 10.68 2.60
N ILE A 6 15.65 11.75 2.92
CA ILE A 6 16.16 12.71 1.93
C ILE A 6 17.05 11.97 0.91
N ARG A 7 17.90 11.05 1.36
CA ARG A 7 18.76 10.27 0.47
C ARG A 7 17.94 9.37 -0.46
N ALA A 8 16.97 8.62 0.06
CA ALA A 8 16.08 7.78 -0.74
C ALA A 8 15.37 8.61 -1.83
N PHE A 9 14.84 9.78 -1.46
CA PHE A 9 14.20 10.70 -2.40
C PHE A 9 15.19 11.20 -3.48
N GLN A 10 16.41 11.57 -3.10
CA GLN A 10 17.46 12.05 -4.02
C GLN A 10 17.98 10.95 -4.96
N GLU A 11 18.00 9.71 -4.50
CA GLU A 11 18.37 8.53 -5.30
C GLU A 11 17.25 8.10 -6.26
N GLY A 12 16.09 8.77 -6.25
CA GLY A 12 15.00 8.55 -7.18
C GLY A 12 14.03 7.46 -6.79
N HIS A 13 14.03 7.04 -5.51
CA HIS A 13 12.99 6.15 -5.02
C HIS A 13 11.63 6.84 -5.02
N ASP A 14 10.58 6.07 -5.24
CA ASP A 14 9.19 6.52 -5.13
C ASP A 14 8.85 6.71 -3.64
N CYS A 15 8.71 7.96 -3.23
CA CYS A 15 8.46 8.33 -1.85
C CYS A 15 7.09 8.98 -1.71
N GLY A 16 6.31 8.48 -0.76
CA GLY A 16 5.00 9.00 -0.38
C GLY A 16 4.90 9.23 1.12
N ILE A 17 3.72 9.63 1.57
CA ILE A 17 3.41 9.76 3.00
C ILE A 17 2.76 8.49 3.55
N HIS A 18 2.87 8.29 4.86
CA HIS A 18 2.27 7.18 5.60
C HIS A 18 1.46 7.72 6.78
N CYS A 19 0.62 8.75 6.51
CA CYS A 19 -0.06 9.57 7.49
C CYS A 19 0.93 10.25 8.48
N TRP A 20 0.41 10.99 9.46
CA TRP A 20 1.26 11.60 10.49
C TRP A 20 1.41 10.72 11.73
N ASP A 21 0.29 10.24 12.27
CA ASP A 21 0.26 9.44 13.49
C ASP A 21 -0.22 8.02 13.18
N HIS A 22 0.77 7.14 12.95
CA HIS A 22 0.54 5.75 12.59
C HIS A 22 -0.41 5.03 13.57
N VAL A 23 -0.18 5.19 14.88
CA VAL A 23 -0.96 4.48 15.90
C VAL A 23 -2.37 5.06 16.00
N LYS A 24 -2.50 6.39 16.01
CA LYS A 24 -3.81 7.05 16.02
C LYS A 24 -4.63 6.66 14.79
N TRP A 25 -4.00 6.67 13.62
CA TRP A 25 -4.66 6.28 12.37
C TRP A 25 -5.15 4.83 12.44
N GLN A 26 -4.25 3.91 12.73
CA GLN A 26 -4.57 2.47 12.77
C GLN A 26 -5.69 2.14 13.76
N ASP A 27 -5.66 2.73 14.95
CA ASP A 27 -6.53 2.34 16.05
C ASP A 27 -7.83 3.16 16.11
N ARG A 28 -7.86 4.36 15.53
CA ARG A 28 -8.94 5.31 15.73
C ARG A 28 -9.59 5.86 14.47
N LEU A 29 -9.09 5.54 13.28
CA LEU A 29 -9.64 6.09 12.03
C LEU A 29 -11.19 6.01 11.94
N PRO A 30 -11.86 4.91 12.32
CA PRO A 30 -13.32 4.81 12.22
C PRO A 30 -14.10 5.83 13.06
N VAL A 31 -13.46 6.45 14.06
CA VAL A 31 -14.08 7.45 14.95
C VAL A 31 -13.45 8.83 14.84
N MET A 32 -12.51 9.03 13.92
CA MET A 32 -11.93 10.35 13.64
C MET A 32 -12.90 11.20 12.82
N THR A 33 -12.94 12.50 13.11
CA THR A 33 -13.68 13.45 12.28
C THR A 33 -12.94 13.72 10.96
N GLU A 34 -13.64 14.29 9.98
CA GLU A 34 -13.02 14.69 8.72
C GLU A 34 -11.88 15.68 8.94
N GLU A 35 -12.06 16.64 9.84
CA GLU A 35 -11.03 17.64 10.19
C GLU A 35 -9.79 16.99 10.81
N GLU A 36 -9.97 15.97 11.65
CA GLU A 36 -8.85 15.22 12.25
C GLU A 36 -8.09 14.41 11.19
N ILE A 37 -8.81 13.78 10.26
CA ILE A 37 -8.23 13.02 9.14
C ILE A 37 -7.46 13.96 8.20
N ARG A 38 -8.06 15.08 7.84
CA ARG A 38 -7.43 16.11 7.01
C ARG A 38 -6.16 16.67 7.65
N ALA A 39 -6.24 17.05 8.91
CA ALA A 39 -5.09 17.58 9.65
C ALA A 39 -3.93 16.57 9.76
N ASP A 40 -4.23 15.29 9.87
CA ASP A 40 -3.21 14.22 9.89
C ASP A 40 -2.48 14.13 8.53
N PHE A 41 -3.21 14.11 7.42
CA PHE A 41 -2.62 14.13 6.09
C PHE A 41 -1.81 15.41 5.83
N GLU A 42 -2.40 16.59 6.06
CA GLU A 42 -1.76 17.87 5.80
C GLU A 42 -0.45 18.01 6.56
N LYS A 43 -0.42 17.58 7.81
CA LYS A 43 0.80 17.60 8.64
C LYS A 43 1.90 16.70 8.09
N ALA A 44 1.54 15.53 7.57
CA ALA A 44 2.49 14.65 6.90
C ALA A 44 2.98 15.24 5.58
N MET A 45 2.07 15.83 4.79
CA MET A 45 2.40 16.50 3.52
C MET A 45 3.32 17.69 3.73
N GLU A 46 3.07 18.54 4.73
CA GLU A 46 3.95 19.66 5.08
C GLU A 46 5.37 19.19 5.41
N LEU A 47 5.49 18.11 6.18
CA LEU A 47 6.80 17.57 6.53
C LEU A 47 7.50 16.98 5.31
N PHE A 48 6.76 16.28 4.45
CA PHE A 48 7.28 15.75 3.19
C PHE A 48 7.83 16.89 2.31
N GLU A 49 7.03 17.92 2.08
CA GLU A 49 7.42 19.07 1.25
C GLU A 49 8.61 19.84 1.85
N LYS A 50 8.67 19.98 3.17
CA LYS A 50 9.80 20.59 3.87
C LYS A 50 11.14 19.93 3.54
N TYR A 51 11.17 18.59 3.41
CA TYR A 51 12.40 17.85 3.18
C TYR A 51 12.70 17.57 1.72
N THR A 52 11.68 17.53 0.86
CA THR A 52 11.84 17.18 -0.56
C THR A 52 11.74 18.40 -1.48
N SER A 53 11.21 19.52 -0.98
CA SER A 53 10.81 20.71 -1.77
C SER A 53 9.79 20.37 -2.87
N ARG A 54 9.01 19.30 -2.69
CA ARG A 54 7.94 18.84 -3.59
C ARG A 54 6.74 18.41 -2.79
N PRO A 55 5.51 18.61 -3.31
CA PRO A 55 4.31 18.08 -2.65
C PRO A 55 4.30 16.55 -2.66
N ALA A 56 3.78 15.93 -1.61
CA ALA A 56 3.49 14.51 -1.60
C ALA A 56 2.38 14.21 -2.61
N LYS A 57 2.56 13.17 -3.42
CA LYS A 57 1.62 12.77 -4.47
C LYS A 57 1.00 11.39 -4.25
N SER A 58 1.51 10.68 -3.26
CA SER A 58 1.03 9.35 -2.91
C SER A 58 0.97 9.14 -1.41
N CYS A 59 0.09 8.24 -1.01
CA CYS A 59 -0.07 7.82 0.38
C CYS A 59 -0.26 6.31 0.45
N ALA A 60 0.18 5.71 1.56
CA ALA A 60 -0.24 4.39 1.99
C ALA A 60 -0.71 4.47 3.44
N ALA A 61 -1.93 4.02 3.71
CA ALA A 61 -2.53 4.15 5.03
C ALA A 61 -1.92 3.16 6.03
N PRO A 62 -1.60 3.60 7.26
CA PRO A 62 -1.18 2.70 8.33
C PRO A 62 -2.17 1.56 8.54
N GLY A 63 -1.65 0.34 8.59
CA GLY A 63 -2.44 -0.85 8.86
C GLY A 63 -3.54 -1.13 7.83
N TRP A 64 -3.47 -0.56 6.63
CA TRP A 64 -4.53 -0.63 5.61
C TRP A 64 -5.90 -0.24 6.18
N GLN A 65 -5.93 0.83 6.98
CA GLN A 65 -7.19 1.38 7.50
C GLN A 65 -7.71 2.45 6.56
N ALA A 66 -8.93 2.27 6.07
CA ALA A 66 -9.64 3.24 5.25
C ALA A 66 -11.10 3.36 5.67
N THR A 67 -11.66 4.56 5.50
CA THR A 67 -13.08 4.86 5.67
C THR A 67 -13.56 5.69 4.49
N ALA A 68 -14.87 5.76 4.27
CA ALA A 68 -15.43 6.63 3.24
C ALA A 68 -14.98 8.10 3.41
N THR A 69 -14.81 8.54 4.67
CA THR A 69 -14.31 9.89 4.98
C THR A 69 -12.83 10.04 4.58
N SER A 70 -11.96 9.08 4.91
CA SER A 70 -10.55 9.18 4.52
C SER A 70 -10.35 9.16 3.01
N LEU A 71 -11.12 8.34 2.28
CA LEU A 71 -11.10 8.31 0.81
C LEU A 71 -11.59 9.63 0.20
N ALA A 72 -12.61 10.27 0.81
CA ALA A 72 -13.08 11.58 0.36
C ALA A 72 -12.01 12.68 0.55
N VAL A 73 -11.34 12.67 1.69
CA VAL A 73 -10.25 13.62 1.97
C VAL A 73 -9.08 13.42 1.00
N GLN A 74 -8.74 12.19 0.65
CA GLN A 74 -7.71 11.89 -0.36
C GLN A 74 -8.08 12.47 -1.74
N ASP A 75 -9.35 12.32 -2.16
CA ASP A 75 -9.85 12.92 -3.40
C ASP A 75 -9.68 14.44 -3.44
N GLU A 76 -9.92 15.11 -2.30
CA GLU A 76 -9.80 16.57 -2.18
C GLU A 76 -8.34 17.04 -2.12
N LEU A 77 -7.47 16.28 -1.47
CA LEU A 77 -6.04 16.57 -1.40
C LEU A 77 -5.31 16.29 -2.72
N GLY A 78 -5.92 15.52 -3.63
CA GLY A 78 -5.43 15.31 -4.99
C GLY A 78 -4.17 14.44 -5.05
N PHE A 79 -4.17 13.33 -4.32
CA PHE A 79 -3.15 12.29 -4.52
C PHE A 79 -3.29 11.65 -5.91
N ASP A 80 -2.16 11.37 -6.53
CA ASP A 80 -2.13 10.68 -7.83
C ASP A 80 -2.53 9.20 -7.66
N TYR A 81 -2.12 8.58 -6.53
CA TYR A 81 -2.57 7.26 -6.10
C TYR A 81 -2.37 7.05 -4.60
N CYS A 82 -3.08 6.07 -4.06
CA CYS A 82 -2.87 5.55 -2.71
C CYS A 82 -2.77 4.01 -2.72
N SER A 83 -2.28 3.44 -1.62
CA SER A 83 -2.17 1.99 -1.40
C SER A 83 -2.72 1.62 -0.02
N ASP A 84 -4.03 1.76 0.14
CA ASP A 84 -4.71 1.66 1.43
C ASP A 84 -5.50 0.37 1.61
N ALA A 85 -5.54 -0.48 0.59
CA ALA A 85 -6.35 -1.69 0.63
C ALA A 85 -5.51 -2.96 0.35
N ARG A 86 -6.01 -4.08 0.85
CA ARG A 86 -5.53 -5.42 0.56
C ARG A 86 -6.46 -6.09 -0.44
N GLY A 87 -5.93 -6.96 -1.27
CA GLY A 87 -6.72 -7.76 -2.21
C GLY A 87 -5.99 -8.08 -3.49
N GLU A 88 -6.65 -8.75 -4.41
CA GLU A 88 -6.06 -9.21 -5.66
C GLU A 88 -6.26 -8.22 -6.83
N GLY A 89 -5.44 -8.39 -7.86
CA GLY A 89 -5.54 -7.67 -9.12
C GLY A 89 -4.83 -6.33 -9.15
N GLY A 90 -5.03 -5.56 -10.23
CA GLY A 90 -4.36 -4.30 -10.51
C GLY A 90 -5.00 -3.07 -9.84
N PRO A 91 -4.64 -1.86 -10.29
CA PRO A 91 -5.22 -0.60 -9.83
C PRO A 91 -6.75 -0.56 -10.00
N PHE A 92 -7.41 0.21 -9.14
CA PHE A 92 -8.87 0.36 -9.16
C PHE A 92 -9.30 1.71 -8.56
N LEU A 93 -10.53 2.15 -8.87
CA LEU A 93 -11.18 3.26 -8.20
C LEU A 93 -12.04 2.71 -7.06
N PRO A 94 -11.88 3.19 -5.82
CA PRO A 94 -12.58 2.58 -4.70
C PRO A 94 -14.05 2.99 -4.65
N ARG A 95 -14.89 2.03 -4.27
CA ARG A 95 -16.23 2.26 -3.75
C ARG A 95 -16.28 1.82 -2.30
N MET A 96 -16.89 2.62 -1.45
CA MET A 96 -17.12 2.28 -0.05
C MET A 96 -18.46 2.86 0.39
N GLU A 97 -19.27 2.07 1.08
CA GLU A 97 -20.59 2.49 1.56
C GLU A 97 -21.51 3.04 0.45
N GLY A 98 -21.44 2.47 -0.77
CA GLY A 98 -22.21 2.89 -1.92
C GLY A 98 -21.73 4.18 -2.60
N ARG A 99 -20.63 4.77 -2.15
CA ARG A 99 -20.02 5.97 -2.73
C ARG A 99 -18.75 5.60 -3.51
N ALA A 100 -18.60 6.17 -4.71
CA ALA A 100 -17.39 6.04 -5.53
C ALA A 100 -16.43 7.21 -5.26
N PHE A 101 -15.12 6.92 -5.30
CA PHE A 101 -14.05 7.90 -5.12
C PHE A 101 -13.11 7.89 -6.34
N LYS A 102 -12.27 8.92 -6.44
CA LYS A 102 -11.49 9.22 -7.66
C LYS A 102 -10.02 8.88 -7.54
N THR A 103 -9.48 8.91 -6.31
CA THR A 103 -8.07 8.63 -6.08
C THR A 103 -7.80 7.16 -6.38
N LEU A 104 -6.87 6.91 -7.32
CA LEU A 104 -6.48 5.56 -7.72
C LEU A 104 -5.96 4.78 -6.50
N GLN A 105 -6.41 3.55 -6.34
CA GLN A 105 -5.91 2.63 -5.33
C GLN A 105 -5.10 1.51 -6.00
N ILE A 106 -3.94 1.20 -5.44
CA ILE A 106 -3.11 0.06 -5.84
C ILE A 106 -3.05 -0.89 -4.64
N PRO A 107 -3.72 -2.05 -4.68
CA PRO A 107 -3.81 -2.91 -3.51
C PRO A 107 -2.48 -3.62 -3.22
N THR A 108 -2.17 -3.85 -1.94
CA THR A 108 -1.16 -4.84 -1.54
C THR A 108 -1.76 -6.23 -1.75
N THR A 109 -1.12 -7.04 -2.59
CA THR A 109 -1.66 -8.33 -3.03
C THR A 109 -1.05 -9.53 -2.31
N LEU A 110 0.19 -9.37 -1.80
CA LEU A 110 0.90 -10.42 -1.08
C LEU A 110 0.80 -10.20 0.44
N PRO A 111 0.86 -11.24 1.26
CA PRO A 111 0.99 -11.07 2.71
C PRO A 111 2.31 -10.36 3.04
N THR A 112 2.36 -9.67 4.17
CA THR A 112 3.61 -9.15 4.71
C THR A 112 4.37 -10.24 5.46
N LEU A 113 5.67 -10.03 5.68
CA LEU A 113 6.49 -11.05 6.33
C LEU A 113 6.08 -11.30 7.79
N ASP A 114 5.62 -10.27 8.50
CA ASP A 114 5.09 -10.39 9.86
C ASP A 114 3.75 -11.17 9.92
N GLU A 115 2.99 -11.22 8.84
CA GLU A 115 1.78 -12.04 8.72
C GLU A 115 2.10 -13.54 8.48
N VAL A 116 3.30 -13.85 7.98
CA VAL A 116 3.71 -15.21 7.61
C VAL A 116 4.70 -15.81 8.62
N TYR A 117 5.63 -14.99 9.12
CA TYR A 117 6.69 -15.43 10.01
C TYR A 117 6.14 -15.98 11.33
N GLY A 118 6.50 -17.21 11.65
CA GLY A 118 6.02 -17.90 12.85
C GLY A 118 4.66 -18.61 12.69
N ARG A 119 4.07 -18.63 11.52
CA ARG A 119 2.89 -19.48 11.23
C ARG A 119 3.29 -20.96 11.25
N GLU A 120 2.43 -21.80 11.82
CA GLU A 120 2.66 -23.25 11.90
C GLU A 120 2.60 -23.94 10.53
N ASP A 121 1.79 -23.40 9.62
CA ASP A 121 1.59 -23.93 8.25
C ASP A 121 2.66 -23.48 7.25
N VAL A 122 3.55 -22.55 7.64
CA VAL A 122 4.66 -22.06 6.82
C VAL A 122 5.97 -22.13 7.62
N PRO A 123 6.70 -23.25 7.58
CA PRO A 123 8.00 -23.34 8.24
C PRO A 123 8.96 -22.24 7.82
N THR A 124 9.74 -21.71 8.76
CA THR A 124 10.65 -20.58 8.50
C THR A 124 11.59 -20.82 7.32
N GLY A 125 12.07 -22.05 7.14
CA GLY A 125 12.93 -22.42 6.01
C GLY A 125 12.24 -22.49 4.66
N GLU A 126 10.90 -22.42 4.61
CA GLU A 126 10.10 -22.51 3.40
C GLU A 126 9.44 -21.16 3.04
N ILE A 127 9.66 -20.10 3.82
CA ILE A 127 9.02 -18.79 3.60
C ILE A 127 9.34 -18.24 2.20
N THR A 128 10.58 -18.35 1.74
CA THR A 128 10.95 -17.89 0.39
C THR A 128 10.14 -18.64 -0.68
N ASP A 129 10.09 -19.97 -0.60
CA ASP A 129 9.33 -20.78 -1.55
C ASP A 129 7.82 -20.51 -1.48
N TYR A 130 7.31 -20.26 -0.28
CA TYR A 130 5.91 -19.84 -0.07
C TYR A 130 5.60 -18.55 -0.84
N TYR A 131 6.40 -17.47 -0.67
CA TYR A 131 6.18 -16.22 -1.40
C TYR A 131 6.35 -16.39 -2.91
N LEU A 132 7.38 -17.11 -3.35
CA LEU A 132 7.58 -17.38 -4.76
C LEU A 132 6.43 -18.21 -5.36
N GLY A 133 5.77 -19.04 -4.56
CA GLY A 133 4.58 -19.78 -4.94
C GLY A 133 3.32 -18.92 -5.06
N LEU A 134 3.26 -17.80 -4.34
CA LEU A 134 2.14 -16.85 -4.41
C LEU A 134 2.20 -15.93 -5.63
N LEU A 135 3.37 -15.81 -6.30
CA LEU A 135 3.50 -14.93 -7.45
C LEU A 135 2.61 -15.40 -8.59
N GLY A 136 1.60 -14.60 -8.89
CA GLY A 136 0.69 -14.81 -10.01
C GLY A 136 1.13 -13.99 -11.25
N PRO A 137 0.49 -14.23 -12.40
CA PRO A 137 0.67 -13.37 -13.56
C PRO A 137 0.13 -11.96 -13.28
N GLY A 138 0.80 -10.94 -13.81
CA GLY A 138 0.41 -9.54 -13.65
C GLY A 138 1.04 -8.88 -12.43
N LEU A 139 0.30 -7.96 -11.80
CA LEU A 139 0.81 -7.16 -10.70
C LEU A 139 0.79 -7.93 -9.38
N ASN A 140 1.97 -8.03 -8.75
CA ASN A 140 2.14 -8.51 -7.39
C ASN A 140 2.72 -7.36 -6.56
N VAL A 141 2.05 -6.98 -5.49
CA VAL A 141 2.49 -5.90 -4.58
C VAL A 141 2.80 -6.50 -3.22
N HIS A 142 4.07 -6.39 -2.82
CA HIS A 142 4.56 -6.84 -1.52
C HIS A 142 4.92 -5.61 -0.68
N THR A 143 4.32 -5.51 0.49
CA THR A 143 4.70 -4.49 1.48
C THR A 143 5.72 -5.07 2.44
N ILE A 144 6.81 -4.34 2.63
CA ILE A 144 7.92 -4.70 3.53
C ILE A 144 8.03 -3.68 4.67
N HIS A 145 8.63 -4.10 5.78
CA HIS A 145 8.90 -3.27 6.94
C HIS A 145 10.41 -3.20 7.18
N ALA A 146 10.98 -2.01 7.17
CA ALA A 146 12.43 -1.82 7.26
C ALA A 146 13.07 -2.48 8.50
N GLU A 147 12.33 -2.55 9.60
CA GLU A 147 12.78 -3.21 10.84
C GLU A 147 12.83 -4.73 10.72
N MET A 148 12.09 -5.34 9.81
CA MET A 148 12.11 -6.79 9.58
C MET A 148 13.00 -7.15 8.40
N GLU A 149 12.64 -6.76 7.19
CA GLU A 149 13.36 -7.07 5.95
C GLU A 149 14.69 -6.30 5.83
N GLY A 150 14.80 -5.13 6.46
CA GLY A 150 16.07 -4.41 6.58
C GLY A 150 16.88 -4.77 7.83
N GLY A 151 16.34 -5.63 8.70
CA GLY A 151 16.92 -6.03 9.98
C GLY A 151 17.20 -7.52 10.07
N ALA A 152 16.57 -8.19 11.04
CA ALA A 152 16.84 -9.60 11.35
C ALA A 152 16.49 -10.58 10.23
N LEU A 153 15.60 -10.21 9.32
CA LEU A 153 15.13 -11.05 8.21
C LEU A 153 15.69 -10.61 6.85
N SER A 154 16.74 -9.77 6.84
CA SER A 154 17.34 -9.27 5.59
C SER A 154 17.84 -10.39 4.68
N GLY A 155 18.44 -11.45 5.24
CA GLY A 155 18.89 -12.59 4.45
C GLY A 155 17.74 -13.38 3.79
N LEU A 156 16.57 -13.44 4.43
CA LEU A 156 15.37 -14.02 3.83
C LEU A 156 14.83 -13.13 2.71
N PHE A 157 14.84 -11.82 2.91
CA PHE A 157 14.41 -10.87 1.90
C PHE A 157 15.34 -10.90 0.67
N GLU A 158 16.67 -10.98 0.86
CA GLU A 158 17.62 -11.17 -0.25
C GLU A 158 17.33 -12.44 -1.05
N GLN A 159 17.07 -13.58 -0.38
CA GLN A 159 16.70 -14.83 -1.05
C GLN A 159 15.38 -14.67 -1.87
N LEU A 160 14.41 -13.95 -1.34
CA LEU A 160 13.17 -13.66 -2.08
C LEU A 160 13.43 -12.83 -3.33
N LEU A 161 14.24 -11.78 -3.23
CA LEU A 161 14.63 -10.96 -4.38
C LEU A 161 15.37 -11.76 -5.45
N ASP A 162 16.35 -12.58 -5.05
CA ASP A 162 17.10 -13.47 -5.94
C ASP A 162 16.17 -14.48 -6.64
N GLY A 163 15.23 -15.04 -5.90
CA GLY A 163 14.20 -15.94 -6.44
C GLY A 163 13.29 -15.26 -7.46
N CYS A 164 12.88 -14.02 -7.20
CA CYS A 164 12.11 -13.18 -8.14
C CYS A 164 12.91 -12.89 -9.40
N ILE A 165 14.17 -12.47 -9.28
CA ILE A 165 15.06 -12.18 -10.40
C ILE A 165 15.27 -13.44 -11.27
N THR A 166 15.50 -14.58 -10.63
CA THR A 166 15.69 -15.86 -11.32
C THR A 166 14.46 -16.28 -12.13
N ARG A 167 13.27 -15.91 -11.67
CA ARG A 167 12.00 -16.17 -12.35
C ARG A 167 11.65 -15.10 -13.41
N GLY A 168 12.50 -14.11 -13.61
CA GLY A 168 12.28 -13.03 -14.59
C GLY A 168 11.22 -12.01 -14.16
N VAL A 169 10.97 -11.86 -12.85
CA VAL A 169 10.07 -10.84 -12.32
C VAL A 169 10.66 -9.46 -12.61
N THR A 170 9.85 -8.55 -13.12
CA THR A 170 10.21 -7.15 -13.32
C THR A 170 9.74 -6.31 -12.16
N PHE A 171 10.65 -5.64 -11.47
CA PHE A 171 10.33 -4.71 -10.40
C PHE A 171 9.91 -3.35 -10.94
N ARG A 172 8.88 -2.77 -10.36
CA ARG A 172 8.33 -1.46 -10.72
C ARG A 172 8.00 -0.68 -9.45
N THR A 173 8.04 0.65 -9.51
CA THR A 173 7.47 1.49 -8.47
C THR A 173 5.95 1.55 -8.60
N LEU A 174 5.24 1.87 -7.52
CA LEU A 174 3.79 2.08 -7.60
C LEU A 174 3.45 3.31 -8.46
N ASN A 175 4.32 4.31 -8.47
CA ASN A 175 4.18 5.46 -9.38
C ASN A 175 4.23 5.05 -10.86
N ASP A 176 5.13 4.13 -11.25
CA ASP A 176 5.17 3.61 -12.62
C ASP A 176 3.87 2.88 -12.98
N ILE A 177 3.30 2.15 -12.02
CA ILE A 177 2.02 1.46 -12.21
C ILE A 177 0.88 2.47 -12.36
N ALA A 178 0.80 3.49 -11.51
CA ALA A 178 -0.21 4.54 -11.57
C ALA A 178 -0.13 5.33 -12.90
N LEU A 179 1.07 5.71 -13.33
CA LEU A 179 1.29 6.36 -14.63
C LEU A 179 0.90 5.46 -15.79
N GLY A 180 1.25 4.18 -15.72
CA GLY A 180 0.87 3.19 -16.75
C GLY A 180 -0.63 3.03 -16.86
N GLU A 181 -1.36 3.03 -15.74
CA GLU A 181 -2.82 2.98 -15.71
C GLU A 181 -3.41 4.26 -16.36
N ALA A 182 -2.97 5.44 -15.94
CA ALA A 182 -3.44 6.72 -16.48
C ALA A 182 -3.19 6.86 -17.99
N LEU A 183 -2.09 6.29 -18.49
CA LEU A 183 -1.71 6.34 -19.93
C LEU A 183 -2.31 5.20 -20.75
N SER A 184 -2.91 4.19 -20.14
CA SER A 184 -3.42 3.00 -20.83
C SER A 184 -4.58 3.29 -21.78
N GLY A 185 -5.31 4.38 -21.54
CA GLY A 185 -6.55 4.72 -22.24
C GLY A 185 -7.70 3.76 -21.97
N ARG A 186 -7.54 2.84 -21.02
CA ARG A 186 -8.59 1.94 -20.54
C ARG A 186 -9.33 2.58 -19.37
N ASP A 187 -10.59 2.23 -19.20
CA ASP A 187 -11.31 2.59 -18.00
C ASP A 187 -10.79 1.79 -16.81
N THR A 188 -10.38 2.51 -15.78
CA THR A 188 -9.96 1.88 -14.52
C THR A 188 -11.18 1.26 -13.83
N PRO A 189 -11.16 -0.04 -13.48
CA PRO A 189 -12.29 -0.70 -12.86
C PRO A 189 -12.61 -0.12 -11.48
N PHE A 190 -13.85 -0.24 -11.04
CA PHE A 190 -14.22 -0.01 -9.65
C PHE A 190 -13.96 -1.26 -8.80
N GLY A 191 -13.61 -1.04 -7.53
CA GLY A 191 -13.50 -2.10 -6.52
C GLY A 191 -14.23 -1.70 -5.25
N ASP A 192 -15.09 -2.59 -4.76
CA ASP A 192 -15.78 -2.39 -3.49
C ASP A 192 -14.83 -2.67 -2.33
N VAL A 193 -14.63 -1.66 -1.47
CA VAL A 193 -13.73 -1.74 -0.32
C VAL A 193 -14.57 -1.87 0.95
N ALA A 194 -14.25 -2.87 1.76
CA ALA A 194 -14.91 -3.12 3.04
C ALA A 194 -13.91 -3.63 4.07
N PRO A 195 -14.22 -3.52 5.38
CA PRO A 195 -13.41 -4.17 6.41
C PRO A 195 -13.39 -5.69 6.22
N GLY A 196 -12.19 -6.28 6.24
CA GLY A 196 -12.00 -7.72 6.13
C GLY A 196 -10.91 -8.23 7.05
N VAL A 197 -10.88 -9.54 7.27
CA VAL A 197 -9.87 -10.22 8.11
C VAL A 197 -8.90 -10.96 7.21
N LEU A 198 -7.62 -10.90 7.54
CA LEU A 198 -6.55 -11.59 6.83
C LEU A 198 -5.85 -12.62 7.72
N PRO A 199 -5.43 -13.77 7.17
CA PRO A 199 -4.64 -14.74 7.92
C PRO A 199 -3.35 -14.14 8.47
N GLY A 200 -3.03 -14.44 9.73
CA GLY A 200 -1.81 -13.95 10.38
C GLY A 200 -1.89 -12.52 10.90
N ARG A 201 -3.03 -11.83 10.72
CA ARG A 201 -3.21 -10.44 11.15
C ARG A 201 -4.31 -10.27 12.19
N ALA A 202 -4.06 -9.48 13.22
CA ALA A 202 -5.07 -9.08 14.20
C ALA A 202 -5.95 -7.95 13.67
N GLY A 203 -7.26 -7.98 14.00
CA GLY A 203 -8.22 -6.94 13.60
C GLY A 203 -8.64 -7.04 12.14
N THR A 204 -9.19 -5.94 11.63
CA THR A 204 -9.65 -5.81 10.24
C THR A 204 -8.80 -4.81 9.47
N VAL A 205 -8.75 -4.97 8.17
CA VAL A 205 -8.13 -4.03 7.22
C VAL A 205 -9.11 -3.73 6.10
N ALA A 206 -8.89 -2.69 5.34
CA ALA A 206 -9.63 -2.43 4.12
C ALA A 206 -9.27 -3.50 3.07
N VAL A 207 -10.26 -4.26 2.62
CA VAL A 207 -10.11 -5.30 1.60
C VAL A 207 -10.95 -4.93 0.39
N VAL A 208 -10.34 -5.01 -0.79
CA VAL A 208 -11.08 -4.86 -2.04
C VAL A 208 -11.67 -6.21 -2.43
N GLY A 209 -13.00 -6.25 -2.60
CA GLY A 209 -13.75 -7.39 -3.14
C GLY A 209 -13.60 -7.54 -4.66
N GLY A 210 -14.49 -8.31 -5.29
CA GLY A 210 -14.51 -8.47 -6.73
C GLY A 210 -14.56 -7.11 -7.45
N LYS A 211 -13.74 -6.95 -8.49
CA LYS A 211 -13.69 -5.73 -9.30
C LYS A 211 -14.70 -5.84 -10.42
N GLU A 212 -15.54 -4.82 -10.58
CA GLU A 212 -16.45 -4.70 -11.70
C GLU A 212 -15.79 -3.87 -12.81
N GLU A 213 -15.77 -4.41 -14.03
CA GLU A 213 -15.42 -3.61 -15.22
C GLU A 213 -16.49 -2.54 -15.44
N ARG A 214 -16.07 -1.38 -15.91
CA ARG A 214 -17.02 -0.35 -16.36
C ARG A 214 -17.66 -0.84 -17.65
N GLU A 215 -18.99 -0.84 -17.70
CA GLU A 215 -19.76 -1.02 -18.94
C GLU A 215 -19.62 0.18 -19.88
#